data_c0e20b8c790369de732bf3de23bf3161
#
_entry.id   c0e20b8c790369de732bf3de23bf3161
#
_cell.length_a   1.000
_cell.length_b   1.000
_cell.length_c   1.000
_cell.angle_alpha   90.00
_cell.angle_beta   90.00
_cell.angle_gamma   90.00
#
_symmetry.space_group_name_H-M   'P 1'
#
loop_
_entity.id
_entity.type
_entity.pdbx_description
1 polymer ?
#
loop_
_entity_poly.entity_id
_entity_poly.type
_entity_poly.pdbx_seq_one_letter_code
_entity_poly.pdbx_strand_id
1 'polypeptide(L)'
;MKSIHLKQLLRFTTASLFTMVLTSSPIFAADNEQVTVFAAASLTNALNEIGQQYEKEHNTKVIFSFASSSTLAKQVANGAPADLFVSANQKWMDYLVDAKAVDVNSRKTLLKNTLVLIAEKNSPITEVVLNGDWDIKAALKGNRMAVGDPDHVPAGQYAKQALENLKLWQAAEPLLARANNVRAALALVEQGEAPLGIVYSTDAKVAQKIKIVGTFPETSYSPIEYPVALVKQESTANAKAFNEYLQGPSAKNVFEKYGFGVN
;
A
#
# COMPACT_ATOMS: atom_id res chain seq x y z
N MET A 1 -0.57 -84.54 -64.46
CA MET A 1 -0.65 -83.76 -65.71
C MET A 1 -0.64 -82.28 -65.41
N LYS A 2 0.26 -81.55 -66.08
CA LYS A 2 0.39 -80.14 -66.30
C LYS A 2 0.76 -79.26 -65.12
N SER A 3 2.00 -78.94 -65.07
CA SER A 3 2.80 -77.79 -64.85
C SER A 3 2.15 -76.43 -65.21
N ILE A 4 2.25 -75.42 -64.39
CA ILE A 4 2.41 -74.04 -64.83
C ILE A 4 3.24 -73.25 -63.81
N HIS A 5 4.26 -72.65 -64.37
CA HIS A 5 5.19 -71.75 -63.72
C HIS A 5 4.51 -70.44 -63.27
N LEU A 6 4.95 -69.88 -62.13
CA LEU A 6 4.62 -68.50 -61.81
C LEU A 6 5.92 -67.75 -61.37
N LYS A 7 6.18 -66.78 -62.16
CA LYS A 7 7.36 -65.88 -62.01
C LYS A 7 7.21 -64.99 -60.78
N GLN A 8 8.26 -64.92 -59.96
CA GLN A 8 8.44 -63.96 -58.91
C GLN A 8 8.56 -62.57 -59.46
N LEU A 9 7.74 -61.63 -58.99
CA LEU A 9 7.94 -60.22 -59.15
C LEU A 9 8.37 -59.63 -57.81
N LEU A 10 9.67 -59.27 -57.70
CA LEU A 10 10.27 -58.63 -56.54
C LEU A 10 9.90 -57.14 -56.60
N ARG A 11 9.06 -56.67 -55.66
CA ARG A 11 8.77 -55.23 -55.47
C ARG A 11 9.61 -54.72 -54.31
N PHE A 12 10.61 -53.94 -54.63
CA PHE A 12 11.35 -53.09 -53.64
C PHE A 12 10.44 -51.96 -53.19
N THR A 13 10.02 -51.98 -51.93
CA THR A 13 9.42 -50.84 -51.29
C THR A 13 10.53 -50.11 -50.51
N THR A 14 10.96 -48.96 -51.02
CA THR A 14 11.83 -48.00 -50.32
C THR A 14 11.01 -47.32 -49.23
N ALA A 15 11.26 -47.71 -47.99
CA ALA A 15 10.73 -47.01 -46.82
C ALA A 15 11.55 -45.73 -46.63
N SER A 16 10.95 -44.59 -46.97
CA SER A 16 11.52 -43.26 -46.71
C SER A 16 11.29 -42.93 -45.23
N LEU A 17 12.39 -42.98 -44.44
CA LEU A 17 12.37 -42.58 -43.03
C LEU A 17 12.35 -41.04 -42.98
N PHE A 18 11.17 -40.47 -42.77
CA PHE A 18 10.99 -39.03 -42.53
C PHE A 18 11.34 -38.74 -41.08
N THR A 19 12.58 -38.33 -40.85
CA THR A 19 13.04 -37.91 -39.51
C THR A 19 12.43 -36.56 -39.17
N MET A 20 11.35 -36.53 -38.38
CA MET A 20 10.71 -35.32 -37.85
C MET A 20 11.59 -34.75 -36.76
N VAL A 21 12.45 -33.76 -37.11
CA VAL A 21 13.19 -32.99 -36.14
C VAL A 21 12.21 -32.11 -35.39
N LEU A 22 11.84 -32.53 -34.19
CA LEU A 22 11.13 -31.70 -33.20
C LEU A 22 12.10 -30.62 -32.71
N THR A 23 12.07 -29.43 -33.33
CA THR A 23 12.69 -28.24 -32.77
C THR A 23 11.87 -27.83 -31.54
N SER A 24 12.30 -28.27 -30.35
CA SER A 24 11.84 -27.70 -29.09
C SER A 24 12.34 -26.25 -29.02
N SER A 25 11.50 -25.30 -29.43
CA SER A 25 11.70 -23.91 -29.08
C SER A 25 11.67 -23.82 -27.57
N PRO A 26 12.69 -23.19 -26.92
CA PRO A 26 12.59 -22.92 -25.51
C PRO A 26 11.35 -22.02 -25.31
N ILE A 27 10.37 -22.51 -24.59
CA ILE A 27 9.32 -21.68 -24.01
C ILE A 27 10.08 -20.83 -22.99
N PHE A 28 10.49 -19.62 -23.37
CA PHE A 28 10.78 -18.60 -22.40
C PHE A 28 9.50 -18.43 -21.60
N ALA A 29 9.49 -18.93 -20.36
CA ALA A 29 8.49 -18.53 -19.41
C ALA A 29 8.50 -16.99 -19.45
N ALA A 30 7.39 -16.37 -19.89
CA ALA A 30 7.25 -14.94 -19.82
C ALA A 30 7.46 -14.61 -18.34
N ASP A 31 8.61 -13.99 -18.03
CA ASP A 31 8.85 -13.43 -16.72
C ASP A 31 7.61 -12.60 -16.41
N ASN A 32 7.02 -12.83 -15.25
CA ASN A 32 5.78 -12.16 -14.86
C ASN A 32 6.01 -10.64 -14.96
N GLU A 33 5.50 -10.05 -16.03
CA GLU A 33 5.61 -8.60 -16.29
C GLU A 33 4.75 -7.79 -15.29
N GLN A 34 4.63 -8.29 -14.08
CA GLN A 34 3.76 -7.76 -13.05
C GLN A 34 4.48 -7.66 -11.71
N VAL A 35 4.24 -6.55 -11.01
CA VAL A 35 4.69 -6.31 -9.63
C VAL A 35 3.47 -6.09 -8.73
N THR A 36 3.36 -6.85 -7.66
CA THR A 36 2.29 -6.74 -6.67
C THR A 36 2.78 -5.99 -5.44
N VAL A 37 2.15 -4.87 -5.13
CA VAL A 37 2.54 -3.98 -4.02
C VAL A 37 1.44 -3.91 -2.98
N PHE A 38 1.75 -4.28 -1.76
CA PHE A 38 0.87 -4.08 -0.61
C PHE A 38 1.25 -2.77 0.07
N ALA A 39 0.37 -1.78 0.05
CA ALA A 39 0.68 -0.42 0.50
C ALA A 39 -0.38 0.17 1.43
N ALA A 40 0.07 0.99 2.37
CA ALA A 40 -0.81 1.73 3.27
C ALA A 40 -1.85 2.54 2.49
N ALA A 41 -3.11 2.52 2.95
CA ALA A 41 -4.25 3.15 2.29
C ALA A 41 -4.06 4.65 1.98
N SER A 42 -3.30 5.38 2.80
CA SER A 42 -2.94 6.79 2.57
C SER A 42 -2.14 7.03 1.29
N LEU A 43 -1.49 6.00 0.74
CA LEU A 43 -0.67 6.08 -0.48
C LEU A 43 -1.47 5.88 -1.77
N THR A 44 -2.76 5.57 -1.69
CA THR A 44 -3.59 5.15 -2.84
C THR A 44 -3.44 6.08 -4.05
N ASN A 45 -3.59 7.39 -3.86
CA ASN A 45 -3.56 8.34 -4.98
C ASN A 45 -2.17 8.44 -5.59
N ALA A 46 -1.14 8.60 -4.75
CA ALA A 46 0.24 8.77 -5.22
C ALA A 46 0.76 7.50 -5.92
N LEU A 47 0.56 6.32 -5.31
CA LEU A 47 1.06 5.08 -5.89
C LEU A 47 0.31 4.67 -7.17
N ASN A 48 -0.99 4.95 -7.29
CA ASN A 48 -1.69 4.73 -8.55
C ASN A 48 -1.13 5.59 -9.68
N GLU A 49 -0.80 6.86 -9.41
CA GLU A 49 -0.16 7.73 -10.41
C GLU A 49 1.25 7.24 -10.76
N ILE A 50 2.04 6.87 -9.75
CA ILE A 50 3.40 6.32 -9.94
C ILE A 50 3.35 5.01 -10.74
N GLY A 51 2.42 4.10 -10.40
CA GLY A 51 2.25 2.84 -11.13
C GLY A 51 1.91 3.07 -12.60
N GLN A 52 1.00 3.99 -12.91
CA GLN A 52 0.66 4.36 -14.29
C GLN A 52 1.86 4.94 -15.06
N GLN A 53 2.70 5.75 -14.42
CA GLN A 53 3.93 6.28 -15.03
C GLN A 53 4.92 5.15 -15.31
N TYR A 54 5.16 4.30 -14.30
CA TYR A 54 6.06 3.16 -14.40
C TYR A 54 5.65 2.18 -15.51
N GLU A 55 4.36 1.83 -15.58
CA GLU A 55 3.83 0.93 -16.62
C GLU A 55 4.09 1.46 -18.04
N LYS A 56 3.97 2.77 -18.24
CA LYS A 56 4.24 3.42 -19.54
C LYS A 56 5.71 3.41 -19.91
N GLU A 57 6.60 3.53 -18.92
CA GLU A 57 8.04 3.63 -19.13
C GLU A 57 8.72 2.26 -19.24
N HIS A 58 8.19 1.24 -18.55
CA HIS A 58 8.85 -0.05 -18.35
C HIS A 58 8.08 -1.27 -18.87
N ASN A 59 6.89 -1.09 -19.43
CA ASN A 59 6.01 -2.18 -19.89
C ASN A 59 5.77 -3.28 -18.82
N THR A 60 5.82 -2.89 -17.54
CA THR A 60 5.62 -3.78 -16.39
C THR A 60 4.39 -3.33 -15.64
N LYS A 61 3.39 -4.20 -15.51
CA LYS A 61 2.15 -3.89 -14.79
C LYS A 61 2.39 -3.84 -13.28
N VAL A 62 1.85 -2.81 -12.61
CA VAL A 62 1.92 -2.70 -11.15
C VAL A 62 0.52 -2.84 -10.55
N ILE A 63 0.34 -3.84 -9.70
CA ILE A 63 -0.92 -4.12 -9.02
C ILE A 63 -0.79 -3.72 -7.55
N PHE A 64 -1.70 -2.88 -7.09
CA PHE A 64 -1.72 -2.42 -5.71
C PHE A 64 -2.85 -3.06 -4.90
N SER A 65 -2.53 -3.43 -3.66
CA SER A 65 -3.51 -3.75 -2.61
C SER A 65 -3.38 -2.70 -1.51
N PHE A 66 -4.45 -1.92 -1.29
CA PHE A 66 -4.46 -0.85 -0.31
C PHE A 66 -5.33 -1.20 0.91
N ALA A 67 -4.74 -1.19 2.08
CA ALA A 67 -5.43 -1.37 3.36
C ALA A 67 -4.60 -0.72 4.49
N SER A 68 -4.97 -0.95 5.76
CA SER A 68 -4.08 -0.58 6.85
C SER A 68 -2.78 -1.39 6.79
N SER A 69 -1.66 -0.77 7.16
CA SER A 69 -0.37 -1.47 7.20
C SER A 69 -0.42 -2.70 8.10
N SER A 70 -1.22 -2.67 9.17
CA SER A 70 -1.43 -3.80 10.07
C SER A 70 -2.08 -5.01 9.40
N THR A 71 -3.12 -4.77 8.59
CA THR A 71 -3.82 -5.82 7.85
C THR A 71 -2.89 -6.44 6.81
N LEU A 72 -2.22 -5.59 6.03
CA LEU A 72 -1.33 -6.04 4.96
C LEU A 72 -0.09 -6.76 5.52
N ALA A 73 0.51 -6.27 6.61
CA ALA A 73 1.63 -6.93 7.25
C ALA A 73 1.27 -8.34 7.72
N LYS A 74 0.10 -8.51 8.34
CA LYS A 74 -0.38 -9.84 8.75
C LYS A 74 -0.61 -10.76 7.54
N GLN A 75 -1.14 -10.23 6.43
CA GLN A 75 -1.31 -11.00 5.19
C GLN A 75 0.03 -11.46 4.62
N VAL A 76 1.02 -10.55 4.53
CA VAL A 76 2.38 -10.87 4.05
C VAL A 76 3.04 -11.92 4.96
N ALA A 77 2.97 -11.77 6.28
CA ALA A 77 3.52 -12.75 7.22
C ALA A 77 2.87 -14.14 7.09
N ASN A 78 1.60 -14.20 6.62
CA ASN A 78 0.87 -15.43 6.34
C ASN A 78 1.03 -15.92 4.88
N GLY A 79 1.99 -15.37 4.11
CA GLY A 79 2.34 -15.85 2.78
C GLY A 79 1.51 -15.26 1.64
N ALA A 80 0.84 -14.12 1.84
CA ALA A 80 0.18 -13.43 0.73
C ALA A 80 1.21 -13.02 -0.35
N PRO A 81 0.90 -13.18 -1.65
CA PRO A 81 1.84 -12.99 -2.75
C PRO A 81 2.05 -11.51 -3.06
N ALA A 82 2.80 -10.80 -2.22
CA ALA A 82 3.25 -9.45 -2.45
C ALA A 82 4.73 -9.44 -2.81
N ASP A 83 5.13 -8.58 -3.74
CA ASP A 83 6.54 -8.33 -4.08
C ASP A 83 7.14 -7.22 -3.22
N LEU A 84 6.35 -6.17 -2.93
CA LEU A 84 6.73 -5.06 -2.07
C LEU A 84 5.70 -4.83 -0.98
N PHE A 85 6.19 -4.36 0.16
CA PHE A 85 5.36 -3.85 1.25
C PHE A 85 5.75 -2.41 1.58
N VAL A 86 4.75 -1.50 1.61
CA VAL A 86 4.93 -0.08 1.97
C VAL A 86 4.06 0.25 3.17
N SER A 87 4.68 0.47 4.31
CA SER A 87 3.98 0.74 5.58
C SER A 87 3.85 2.24 5.84
N ALA A 88 2.84 2.64 6.62
CA ALA A 88 2.69 4.00 7.14
C ALA A 88 3.29 4.17 8.55
N ASN A 89 4.03 3.19 9.04
CA ASN A 89 4.86 3.31 10.24
C ASN A 89 5.96 2.25 10.26
N GLN A 90 6.98 2.47 11.10
CA GLN A 90 8.08 1.53 11.28
C GLN A 90 7.62 0.24 11.97
N LYS A 91 6.67 0.31 12.91
CA LYS A 91 6.18 -0.82 13.71
C LYS A 91 5.73 -2.01 12.86
N TRP A 92 4.95 -1.80 11.80
CA TRP A 92 4.47 -2.89 10.95
C TRP A 92 5.52 -3.39 9.97
N MET A 93 6.53 -2.57 9.64
CA MET A 93 7.72 -3.05 8.95
C MET A 93 8.58 -3.91 9.88
N ASP A 94 8.80 -3.49 11.13
CA ASP A 94 9.53 -4.27 12.14
C ASP A 94 8.86 -5.63 12.38
N TYR A 95 7.52 -5.66 12.45
CA TYR A 95 6.76 -6.91 12.55
C TYR A 95 7.10 -7.89 11.41
N LEU A 96 7.25 -7.41 10.17
CA LEU A 96 7.65 -8.26 9.04
C LEU A 96 9.13 -8.64 9.06
N VAL A 97 10.00 -7.79 9.58
CA VAL A 97 11.41 -8.12 9.82
C VAL A 97 11.52 -9.26 10.83
N ASP A 98 10.80 -9.18 11.95
CA ASP A 98 10.76 -10.21 13.00
C ASP A 98 10.18 -11.52 12.47
N ALA A 99 9.15 -11.44 11.62
CA ALA A 99 8.58 -12.59 10.93
C ALA A 99 9.49 -13.14 9.81
N LYS A 100 10.63 -12.50 9.51
CA LYS A 100 11.54 -12.82 8.40
C LYS A 100 10.84 -12.84 7.04
N ALA A 101 9.80 -12.03 6.87
CA ALA A 101 8.96 -11.97 5.68
C ALA A 101 9.42 -10.91 4.66
N VAL A 102 10.41 -10.09 4.99
CA VAL A 102 10.97 -9.06 4.09
C VAL A 102 12.49 -9.14 4.02
N ASP A 103 13.07 -8.68 2.91
CA ASP A 103 14.51 -8.47 2.78
C ASP A 103 14.90 -7.18 3.50
N VAL A 104 15.56 -7.31 4.65
CA VAL A 104 16.00 -6.18 5.49
C VAL A 104 16.98 -5.24 4.78
N ASN A 105 17.76 -5.76 3.81
CA ASN A 105 18.73 -4.96 3.07
C ASN A 105 18.02 -4.02 2.05
N SER A 106 16.82 -4.38 1.64
CA SER A 106 16.00 -3.56 0.74
C SER A 106 15.20 -2.48 1.46
N ARG A 107 15.13 -2.52 2.81
CA ARG A 107 14.34 -1.56 3.61
C ARG A 107 14.88 -0.14 3.46
N LYS A 108 13.99 0.78 3.09
CA LYS A 108 14.25 2.23 3.01
C LYS A 108 13.08 3.00 3.57
N THR A 109 13.33 4.13 4.21
CA THR A 109 12.28 5.11 4.56
C THR A 109 12.11 6.05 3.38
N LEU A 110 10.94 5.99 2.73
CA LEU A 110 10.63 6.78 1.54
C LEU A 110 10.13 8.18 1.89
N LEU A 111 9.16 8.26 2.83
CA LEU A 111 8.30 9.43 2.99
C LEU A 111 8.10 9.78 4.45
N LYS A 112 7.68 11.04 4.67
CA LYS A 112 7.19 11.57 5.94
C LYS A 112 5.78 12.14 5.78
N ASN A 113 5.07 12.32 6.91
CA ASN A 113 3.72 12.87 6.94
C ASN A 113 3.47 13.62 8.25
N THR A 114 2.33 14.31 8.35
CA THR A 114 1.87 14.97 9.56
C THR A 114 0.43 14.58 9.89
N LEU A 115 0.05 14.73 11.15
CA LEU A 115 -1.28 14.39 11.66
C LEU A 115 -2.13 15.64 11.77
N VAL A 116 -3.37 15.58 11.25
CA VAL A 116 -4.31 16.71 11.24
C VAL A 116 -5.69 16.31 11.76
N LEU A 117 -6.39 17.28 12.32
CA LEU A 117 -7.81 17.21 12.65
C LEU A 117 -8.59 17.79 11.47
N ILE A 118 -9.57 17.06 10.99
CA ILE A 118 -10.43 17.46 9.88
C ILE A 118 -11.89 17.57 10.31
N ALA A 119 -12.63 18.41 9.59
CA ALA A 119 -14.09 18.51 9.66
C ALA A 119 -14.66 18.54 8.23
N GLU A 120 -15.96 18.31 8.09
CA GLU A 120 -16.67 18.54 6.83
C GLU A 120 -16.48 20.01 6.39
N LYS A 121 -16.37 20.24 5.07
CA LYS A 121 -16.08 21.56 4.49
C LYS A 121 -17.03 22.66 4.97
N ASN A 122 -18.31 22.31 5.11
CA ASN A 122 -19.37 23.24 5.55
C ASN A 122 -19.57 23.26 7.06
N SER A 123 -18.75 22.54 7.83
CA SER A 123 -18.82 22.55 9.30
C SER A 123 -18.61 23.96 9.85
N PRO A 124 -19.36 24.37 10.91
CA PRO A 124 -19.11 25.62 11.60
C PRO A 124 -17.78 25.64 12.38
N ILE A 125 -17.17 24.47 12.60
CA ILE A 125 -15.84 24.37 13.22
C ILE A 125 -14.80 24.85 12.20
N THR A 126 -14.10 25.93 12.53
CA THR A 126 -13.12 26.55 11.62
C THR A 126 -11.69 26.36 12.07
N GLU A 127 -11.44 26.40 13.36
CA GLU A 127 -10.12 26.26 13.95
C GLU A 127 -10.21 25.59 15.33
N VAL A 128 -9.30 24.67 15.59
CA VAL A 128 -9.12 23.99 16.88
C VAL A 128 -7.67 24.07 17.30
N VAL A 129 -7.42 24.67 18.44
CA VAL A 129 -6.09 24.66 19.06
C VAL A 129 -5.92 23.31 19.76
N LEU A 130 -5.08 22.47 19.17
CA LEU A 130 -4.82 21.11 19.67
C LEU A 130 -3.78 21.14 20.80
N ASN A 131 -4.25 21.44 22.02
CA ASN A 131 -3.49 21.41 23.25
C ASN A 131 -4.31 20.68 24.35
N GLY A 132 -3.75 20.61 25.57
CA GLY A 132 -4.40 19.91 26.70
C GLY A 132 -5.72 20.51 27.19
N ASP A 133 -6.07 21.72 26.75
CA ASP A 133 -7.29 22.42 27.16
C ASP A 133 -8.46 22.22 26.16
N TRP A 134 -8.24 21.48 25.06
CA TRP A 134 -9.30 21.23 24.07
C TRP A 134 -10.42 20.38 24.64
N ASP A 135 -11.62 20.97 24.73
CA ASP A 135 -12.82 20.24 25.14
C ASP A 135 -13.41 19.43 23.98
N ILE A 136 -12.95 18.18 23.87
CA ILE A 136 -13.39 17.23 22.84
C ILE A 136 -14.89 16.93 22.96
N LYS A 137 -15.42 16.82 24.17
CA LYS A 137 -16.85 16.51 24.40
C LYS A 137 -17.73 17.62 23.89
N ALA A 138 -17.39 18.86 24.21
CA ALA A 138 -18.13 20.03 23.72
C ALA A 138 -18.03 20.15 22.18
N ALA A 139 -16.85 19.88 21.59
CA ALA A 139 -16.66 19.92 20.16
C ALA A 139 -17.49 18.85 19.41
N LEU A 140 -17.60 17.65 19.95
CA LEU A 140 -18.32 16.53 19.33
C LEU A 140 -19.84 16.57 19.55
N LYS A 141 -20.35 17.31 20.54
CA LYS A 141 -21.80 17.46 20.82
C LYS A 141 -22.55 16.12 20.85
N GLY A 142 -21.98 15.10 21.50
CA GLY A 142 -22.55 13.76 21.61
C GLY A 142 -22.28 12.82 20.42
N ASN A 143 -21.63 13.31 19.38
CA ASN A 143 -21.18 12.49 18.25
C ASN A 143 -19.80 11.84 18.52
N ARG A 144 -19.29 11.10 17.53
CA ARG A 144 -18.00 10.43 17.59
C ARG A 144 -16.99 11.08 16.64
N MET A 145 -15.71 10.96 16.98
CA MET A 145 -14.59 11.41 16.16
C MET A 145 -14.02 10.23 15.36
N ALA A 146 -13.97 10.36 14.04
CA ALA A 146 -13.44 9.32 13.17
C ALA A 146 -11.91 9.22 13.29
N VAL A 147 -11.42 8.00 13.44
CA VAL A 147 -9.98 7.72 13.54
C VAL A 147 -9.70 6.29 13.06
N GLY A 148 -8.55 6.05 12.44
CA GLY A 148 -8.09 4.66 12.28
C GLY A 148 -8.01 3.97 13.64
N ASP A 149 -8.32 2.67 13.71
CA ASP A 149 -8.36 1.96 15.00
C ASP A 149 -7.01 2.11 15.73
N PRO A 150 -6.99 2.74 16.93
CA PRO A 150 -5.75 3.01 17.67
C PRO A 150 -4.98 1.76 18.09
N ASP A 151 -5.63 0.61 18.14
CA ASP A 151 -4.98 -0.62 18.59
C ASP A 151 -4.01 -1.17 17.52
N HIS A 152 -4.29 -0.93 16.24
CA HIS A 152 -3.48 -1.52 15.17
C HIS A 152 -3.26 -0.65 13.91
N VAL A 153 -4.16 0.29 13.57
CA VAL A 153 -4.02 1.13 12.36
C VAL A 153 -2.96 2.21 12.60
N PRO A 154 -1.95 2.41 11.74
CA PRO A 154 -0.88 3.39 11.96
C PRO A 154 -1.39 4.80 12.30
N ALA A 155 -2.31 5.36 11.50
CA ALA A 155 -2.87 6.69 11.77
C ALA A 155 -3.56 6.78 13.14
N GLY A 156 -4.24 5.72 13.55
CA GLY A 156 -4.86 5.62 14.87
C GLY A 156 -3.84 5.49 16.00
N GLN A 157 -2.74 4.78 15.77
CA GLN A 157 -1.65 4.66 16.75
C GLN A 157 -0.97 6.02 16.97
N TYR A 158 -0.73 6.79 15.91
CA TYR A 158 -0.22 8.15 16.02
C TYR A 158 -1.23 9.09 16.68
N ALA A 159 -2.51 8.98 16.33
CA ALA A 159 -3.58 9.75 16.98
C ALA A 159 -3.65 9.47 18.48
N LYS A 160 -3.53 8.21 18.89
CA LYS A 160 -3.46 7.82 20.32
C LYS A 160 -2.27 8.46 21.00
N GLN A 161 -1.06 8.34 20.43
CA GLN A 161 0.15 8.98 21.00
C GLN A 161 -0.04 10.49 21.17
N ALA A 162 -0.56 11.16 20.13
CA ALA A 162 -0.80 12.60 20.18
C ALA A 162 -1.79 12.96 21.30
N LEU A 163 -2.90 12.27 21.40
CA LEU A 163 -3.92 12.51 22.40
C LEU A 163 -3.42 12.17 23.83
N GLU A 164 -2.61 11.13 24.01
CA GLU A 164 -1.98 10.79 25.30
C GLU A 164 -1.00 11.87 25.74
N ASN A 165 -0.11 12.32 24.84
CA ASN A 165 0.87 13.36 25.16
C ASN A 165 0.23 14.74 25.43
N LEU A 166 -0.90 15.02 24.78
CA LEU A 166 -1.71 16.20 25.05
C LEU A 166 -2.66 16.01 26.25
N LYS A 167 -2.65 14.85 26.93
CA LYS A 167 -3.53 14.50 28.07
C LYS A 167 -5.02 14.50 27.72
N LEU A 168 -5.35 14.26 26.46
CA LEU A 168 -6.71 14.25 25.91
C LEU A 168 -7.28 12.83 25.74
N TRP A 169 -6.45 11.78 25.85
CA TRP A 169 -6.84 10.41 25.52
C TRP A 169 -8.05 9.90 26.30
N GLN A 170 -8.07 10.08 27.61
CA GLN A 170 -9.18 9.60 28.46
C GLN A 170 -10.54 10.22 28.08
N ALA A 171 -10.53 11.47 27.62
CA ALA A 171 -11.74 12.14 27.14
C ALA A 171 -12.14 11.69 25.72
N ALA A 172 -11.15 11.41 24.88
CA ALA A 172 -11.33 11.05 23.46
C ALA A 172 -11.73 9.59 23.27
N GLU A 173 -11.08 8.65 23.96
CA GLU A 173 -11.19 7.21 23.73
C GLU A 173 -12.62 6.68 23.64
N PRO A 174 -13.56 7.01 24.58
CA PRO A 174 -14.94 6.54 24.52
C PRO A 174 -15.76 7.17 23.38
N LEU A 175 -15.24 8.22 22.76
CA LEU A 175 -15.90 9.00 21.71
C LEU A 175 -15.35 8.70 20.31
N LEU A 176 -14.50 7.68 20.15
CA LEU A 176 -13.93 7.34 18.85
C LEU A 176 -14.88 6.50 18.00
N ALA A 177 -14.99 6.86 16.72
CA ALA A 177 -15.48 6.00 15.64
C ALA A 177 -14.25 5.36 14.99
N ARG A 178 -13.97 4.11 15.38
CA ARG A 178 -12.77 3.37 14.96
C ARG A 178 -12.94 2.78 13.57
N ALA A 179 -12.11 3.15 12.63
CA ALA A 179 -12.11 2.69 11.25
C ALA A 179 -10.96 1.69 10.98
N ASN A 180 -11.14 0.81 10.02
CA ASN A 180 -10.16 -0.23 9.67
C ASN A 180 -8.92 0.30 8.92
N ASN A 181 -8.92 1.55 8.45
CA ASN A 181 -7.78 2.28 7.91
C ASN A 181 -8.07 3.78 7.89
N VAL A 182 -7.06 4.61 7.58
CA VAL A 182 -7.19 6.07 7.59
C VAL A 182 -8.15 6.62 6.54
N ARG A 183 -8.26 5.97 5.36
CA ARG A 183 -9.19 6.41 4.30
C ARG A 183 -10.64 6.10 4.67
N ALA A 184 -10.89 5.04 5.40
CA ALA A 184 -12.21 4.77 5.97
C ALA A 184 -12.58 5.81 7.04
N ALA A 185 -11.61 6.25 7.88
CA ALA A 185 -11.85 7.34 8.82
C ALA A 185 -12.15 8.68 8.10
N LEU A 186 -11.40 9.00 7.04
CA LEU A 186 -11.66 10.16 6.19
C LEU A 186 -13.08 10.12 5.62
N ALA A 187 -13.49 8.97 5.07
CA ALA A 187 -14.80 8.80 4.46
C ALA A 187 -15.96 9.06 5.45
N LEU A 188 -15.82 8.68 6.73
CA LEU A 188 -16.83 8.99 7.74
C LEU A 188 -17.07 10.50 7.90
N VAL A 189 -16.00 11.31 7.78
CA VAL A 189 -16.13 12.77 7.84
C VAL A 189 -16.69 13.33 6.53
N GLU A 190 -16.27 12.83 5.37
CA GLU A 190 -16.76 13.26 4.06
C GLU A 190 -18.26 12.96 3.86
N GLN A 191 -18.78 11.94 4.54
CA GLN A 191 -20.18 11.50 4.50
C GLN A 191 -21.05 12.15 5.59
N GLY A 192 -20.45 12.96 6.47
CA GLY A 192 -21.16 13.58 7.59
C GLY A 192 -21.49 12.63 8.75
N GLU A 193 -20.95 11.41 8.74
CA GLU A 193 -21.15 10.39 9.80
C GLU A 193 -20.35 10.74 11.07
N ALA A 194 -19.28 11.51 10.93
CA ALA A 194 -18.48 12.02 12.03
C ALA A 194 -18.19 13.52 11.82
N PRO A 195 -18.47 14.40 12.82
CA PRO A 195 -18.21 15.83 12.68
C PRO A 195 -16.73 16.19 12.62
N LEU A 196 -15.88 15.35 13.19
CA LEU A 196 -14.43 15.49 13.25
C LEU A 196 -13.74 14.16 12.96
N GLY A 197 -12.53 14.22 12.44
CA GLY A 197 -11.69 13.04 12.25
C GLY A 197 -10.20 13.38 12.35
N ILE A 198 -9.39 12.38 12.71
CA ILE A 198 -7.93 12.47 12.73
C ILE A 198 -7.38 11.62 11.58
N VAL A 199 -6.68 12.28 10.65
CA VAL A 199 -6.10 11.69 9.45
C VAL A 199 -4.72 12.29 9.18
N TYR A 200 -4.04 11.83 8.13
CA TYR A 200 -2.82 12.50 7.68
C TYR A 200 -3.12 13.74 6.83
N SER A 201 -2.19 14.70 6.82
CA SER A 201 -2.31 15.92 6.00
C SER A 201 -2.44 15.58 4.50
N THR A 202 -1.79 14.51 4.03
CA THR A 202 -1.89 14.04 2.65
C THR A 202 -3.27 13.49 2.30
N ASP A 203 -3.97 12.84 3.25
CA ASP A 203 -5.37 12.41 3.06
C ASP A 203 -6.29 13.63 2.94
N ALA A 204 -6.09 14.62 3.81
CA ALA A 204 -6.85 15.86 3.74
C ALA A 204 -6.61 16.64 2.43
N LYS A 205 -5.38 16.63 1.90
CA LYS A 205 -5.02 17.32 0.66
C LYS A 205 -5.76 16.79 -0.57
N VAL A 206 -6.05 15.50 -0.62
CA VAL A 206 -6.74 14.88 -1.77
C VAL A 206 -8.26 14.86 -1.64
N ALA A 207 -8.78 15.11 -0.43
CA ALA A 207 -10.21 15.12 -0.16
C ALA A 207 -10.86 16.44 -0.59
N GLN A 208 -12.08 16.38 -1.11
CA GLN A 208 -12.77 17.56 -1.64
C GLN A 208 -13.85 18.11 -0.69
N LYS A 209 -14.38 17.25 0.20
CA LYS A 209 -15.52 17.56 1.04
C LYS A 209 -15.17 17.94 2.48
N ILE A 210 -13.87 17.97 2.81
CA ILE A 210 -13.39 18.29 4.15
C ILE A 210 -12.50 19.54 4.13
N LYS A 211 -12.20 20.03 5.33
CA LYS A 211 -11.18 21.03 5.62
C LYS A 211 -10.36 20.62 6.84
N ILE A 212 -9.10 21.05 6.90
CA ILE A 212 -8.28 20.94 8.09
C ILE A 212 -8.74 22.03 9.07
N VAL A 213 -8.99 21.62 10.31
CA VAL A 213 -9.40 22.52 11.40
C VAL A 213 -8.38 22.56 12.53
N GLY A 214 -7.35 21.72 12.48
CA GLY A 214 -6.23 21.74 13.43
C GLY A 214 -5.08 20.86 12.96
N THR A 215 -3.86 21.21 13.35
CA THR A 215 -2.67 20.39 13.11
C THR A 215 -2.10 19.97 14.46
N PHE A 216 -1.86 18.68 14.64
CA PHE A 216 -1.25 18.17 15.87
C PHE A 216 0.20 18.60 15.94
N PRO A 217 0.68 19.07 17.11
CA PRO A 217 2.10 19.36 17.31
C PRO A 217 2.94 18.12 17.02
N GLU A 218 3.97 18.23 16.18
CA GLU A 218 4.86 17.12 15.83
C GLU A 218 5.56 16.51 17.04
N THR A 219 5.70 17.27 18.11
CA THR A 219 6.23 16.80 19.41
C THR A 219 5.26 15.90 20.16
N SER A 220 3.99 15.82 19.75
CA SER A 220 2.96 15.01 20.41
C SER A 220 2.92 13.55 19.95
N TYR A 221 3.64 13.19 18.90
CA TYR A 221 3.70 11.81 18.37
C TYR A 221 5.09 11.55 17.77
N SER A 222 5.43 10.26 17.60
CA SER A 222 6.66 9.88 16.92
C SER A 222 6.63 10.27 15.43
N PRO A 223 7.78 10.54 14.80
CA PRO A 223 7.82 10.87 13.37
C PRO A 223 7.03 9.86 12.52
N ILE A 224 6.15 10.38 11.66
CA ILE A 224 5.38 9.55 10.73
C ILE A 224 6.25 9.25 9.52
N GLU A 225 6.69 8.01 9.41
CA GLU A 225 7.59 7.54 8.37
C GLU A 225 7.00 6.37 7.62
N TYR A 226 7.25 6.33 6.30
CA TYR A 226 6.78 5.28 5.41
C TYR A 226 7.96 4.44 4.91
N PRO A 227 8.26 3.33 5.58
CA PRO A 227 9.25 2.38 5.09
C PRO A 227 8.67 1.52 3.96
N VAL A 228 9.55 1.17 2.99
CA VAL A 228 9.33 0.15 1.96
C VAL A 228 10.33 -0.98 2.14
N ALA A 229 9.96 -2.20 1.76
CA ALA A 229 10.86 -3.33 1.61
C ALA A 229 10.35 -4.33 0.57
N LEU A 230 11.25 -5.07 -0.05
CA LEU A 230 10.94 -6.25 -0.84
C LEU A 230 10.46 -7.38 0.09
N VAL A 231 9.40 -8.06 -0.31
CA VAL A 231 8.93 -9.27 0.38
C VAL A 231 9.86 -10.42 -0.01
N LYS A 232 10.41 -11.12 0.97
CA LYS A 232 11.59 -12.00 0.84
C LYS A 232 11.42 -13.20 -0.10
N GLN A 233 10.20 -13.56 -0.45
CA GLN A 233 9.97 -14.71 -1.33
C GLN A 233 10.11 -14.24 -2.79
N GLU A 234 11.27 -14.60 -3.39
CA GLU A 234 11.49 -14.47 -4.84
C GLU A 234 11.34 -13.05 -5.40
N SER A 235 12.13 -12.10 -4.85
CA SER A 235 12.19 -10.76 -5.43
C SER A 235 12.65 -10.82 -6.87
N THR A 236 11.71 -10.68 -7.80
CA THR A 236 11.95 -10.64 -9.24
C THR A 236 12.79 -9.42 -9.63
N ALA A 237 13.38 -9.45 -10.82
CA ALA A 237 14.08 -8.27 -11.37
C ALA A 237 13.14 -7.06 -11.44
N ASN A 238 11.87 -7.28 -11.84
CA ASN A 238 10.85 -6.23 -11.93
C ASN A 238 10.48 -5.65 -10.56
N ALA A 239 10.38 -6.47 -9.51
CA ALA A 239 10.13 -6.01 -8.15
C ALA A 239 11.28 -5.11 -7.64
N LYS A 240 12.54 -5.52 -7.88
CA LYS A 240 13.72 -4.72 -7.54
C LYS A 240 13.74 -3.40 -8.29
N ALA A 241 13.50 -3.42 -9.60
CA ALA A 241 13.45 -2.23 -10.44
C ALA A 241 12.36 -1.26 -9.98
N PHE A 242 11.16 -1.76 -9.64
CA PHE A 242 10.09 -0.90 -9.12
C PHE A 242 10.42 -0.34 -7.73
N ASN A 243 11.07 -1.12 -6.85
CA ASN A 243 11.54 -0.62 -5.56
C ASN A 243 12.57 0.51 -5.70
N GLU A 244 13.47 0.43 -6.70
CA GLU A 244 14.41 1.50 -7.03
C GLU A 244 13.69 2.71 -7.62
N TYR A 245 12.71 2.50 -8.51
CA TYR A 245 11.91 3.58 -9.10
C TYR A 245 11.18 4.39 -8.03
N LEU A 246 10.62 3.75 -7.00
CA LEU A 246 9.97 4.43 -5.87
C LEU A 246 10.91 5.39 -5.12
N GLN A 247 12.22 5.19 -5.20
CA GLN A 247 13.26 6.03 -4.58
C GLN A 247 13.80 7.09 -5.55
N GLY A 248 13.45 6.98 -6.83
CA GLY A 248 13.91 7.86 -7.91
C GLY A 248 13.18 9.21 -7.98
N PRO A 249 13.70 10.14 -8.79
CA PRO A 249 13.17 11.50 -8.88
C PRO A 249 11.73 11.55 -9.40
N SER A 250 11.34 10.68 -10.34
CA SER A 250 9.98 10.64 -10.88
C SER A 250 8.95 10.35 -9.79
N ALA A 251 9.19 9.33 -8.97
CA ALA A 251 8.31 8.99 -7.86
C ALA A 251 8.32 10.07 -6.77
N LYS A 252 9.48 10.67 -6.45
CA LYS A 252 9.59 11.78 -5.49
C LYS A 252 8.73 12.96 -5.89
N ASN A 253 8.76 13.38 -7.13
CA ASN A 253 7.93 14.48 -7.64
C ASN A 253 6.42 14.20 -7.45
N VAL A 254 5.99 12.96 -7.68
CA VAL A 254 4.59 12.57 -7.44
C VAL A 254 4.27 12.59 -5.95
N PHE A 255 5.12 12.05 -5.09
CA PHE A 255 4.89 12.08 -3.65
C PHE A 255 4.78 13.52 -3.11
N GLU A 256 5.65 14.43 -3.51
CA GLU A 256 5.60 15.86 -3.15
C GLU A 256 4.31 16.53 -3.66
N LYS A 257 3.89 16.23 -4.89
CA LYS A 257 2.61 16.69 -5.45
C LYS A 257 1.45 16.32 -4.53
N TYR A 258 1.46 15.13 -3.95
CA TYR A 258 0.44 14.66 -3.01
C TYR A 258 0.66 15.12 -1.56
N GLY A 259 1.75 15.85 -1.28
CA GLY A 259 2.01 16.48 0.02
C GLY A 259 2.81 15.65 1.00
N PHE A 260 3.40 14.55 0.55
CA PHE A 260 4.35 13.80 1.36
C PHE A 260 5.67 14.56 1.47
N GLY A 261 6.30 14.51 2.65
CA GLY A 261 7.72 14.82 2.77
C GLY A 261 8.55 13.68 2.18
N VAL A 262 9.51 14.01 1.32
CA VAL A 262 10.44 13.03 0.74
C VAL A 262 11.81 13.08 1.43
N ASN A 263 12.55 11.97 1.42
CA ASN A 263 13.91 11.88 1.96
C ASN A 263 14.96 12.07 0.87
#